data_d23bf152061612266c7c843179142370
#
_entry.id   d23bf152061612266c7c843179142370
#
_cell.length_a   1.000
_cell.length_b   1.000
_cell.length_c   1.000
_cell.angle_alpha   90.00
_cell.angle_beta   90.00
_cell.angle_gamma   90.00
#
_symmetry.space_group_name_H-M   'P 1'
#
loop_
_entity.id
_entity.type
_entity.pdbx_description
1 polymer ?
#
loop_
_entity_poly.entity_id
_entity_poly.type
_entity_poly.pdbx_seq_one_letter_code
_entity_poly.pdbx_strand_id
1 'polypeptide(L)'
;MLSVIICTYNRRKYIYNCLKSIAENDFDASKYEILVVNNNSTDDTEGECRRFGSDYPQINFSVCCETSQGLSYARNRGIEEAKGDILVYVDDDATVNREYLSTIAQFFDRYPDAMAAGGAIYPVYETEEPKWMSKYTRELITAYKDEGRRVIRMTGSRFPSGGNAAYRREIFDRVGRFDPALGRRGNLLISGEEKAVFYSMKRLDMPIYYLPSMILYHIIPQSKLTKQYFDNLTLSIGRSERLRTLSVSKAVFGKRLVAEGIKWIATIILGIGLTLRLSPEKAAKIFAFRRNVTRGLLGH
;
A
#
# COMPACT_ATOMS: atom_id res chain seq x y z
N MET A 1 20.43 10.18 0.91
CA MET A 1 20.40 8.91 0.12
C MET A 1 19.01 8.29 0.23
N LEU A 2 18.50 7.64 -0.85
CA LEU A 2 17.23 6.90 -0.81
C LEU A 2 17.50 5.42 -0.52
N SER A 3 16.67 4.76 0.29
CA SER A 3 16.60 3.30 0.39
C SER A 3 15.25 2.84 -0.15
N VAL A 4 15.27 2.14 -1.30
CA VAL A 4 14.06 1.55 -1.88
C VAL A 4 13.88 0.16 -1.28
N ILE A 5 12.83 0.00 -0.48
CA ILE A 5 12.55 -1.21 0.30
C ILE A 5 11.41 -1.97 -0.36
N ILE A 6 11.65 -3.22 -0.75
CA ILE A 6 10.67 -4.12 -1.33
C ILE A 6 10.49 -5.30 -0.38
N CYS A 7 9.31 -5.36 0.28
CA CYS A 7 8.95 -6.52 1.11
C CYS A 7 8.26 -7.55 0.22
N THR A 8 8.79 -8.78 0.21
CA THR A 8 8.30 -9.81 -0.71
C THR A 8 8.02 -11.15 -0.01
N TYR A 9 6.96 -11.83 -0.50
CA TYR A 9 6.60 -13.18 -0.10
C TYR A 9 5.94 -13.93 -1.25
N ASN A 10 6.62 -14.96 -1.80
CA ASN A 10 6.13 -15.79 -2.90
C ASN A 10 5.73 -14.96 -4.13
N ARG A 11 6.70 -14.23 -4.71
CA ARG A 11 6.52 -13.28 -5.82
C ARG A 11 7.47 -13.49 -6.99
N ARG A 12 7.96 -14.72 -7.21
CA ARG A 12 8.88 -15.04 -8.31
C ARG A 12 8.44 -14.46 -9.67
N LYS A 13 7.12 -14.38 -9.90
CA LYS A 13 6.55 -13.89 -11.18
C LYS A 13 6.77 -12.39 -11.39
N TYR A 14 6.85 -11.60 -10.33
CA TYR A 14 6.76 -10.13 -10.41
C TYR A 14 8.03 -9.42 -9.96
N ILE A 15 8.73 -9.98 -8.99
CA ILE A 15 9.81 -9.31 -8.27
C ILE A 15 10.91 -8.80 -9.21
N TYR A 16 11.31 -9.59 -10.22
CA TYR A 16 12.35 -9.18 -11.17
C TYR A 16 11.96 -7.91 -11.93
N ASN A 17 10.73 -7.83 -12.45
CA ASN A 17 10.25 -6.65 -13.20
C ASN A 17 10.09 -5.42 -12.30
N CYS A 18 9.70 -5.62 -11.04
CA CYS A 18 9.68 -4.56 -10.03
C CYS A 18 11.10 -3.97 -9.85
N LEU A 19 12.08 -4.80 -9.54
CA LEU A 19 13.49 -4.42 -9.36
C LEU A 19 14.06 -3.75 -10.61
N LYS A 20 13.80 -4.32 -11.79
CA LYS A 20 14.23 -3.77 -13.07
C LYS A 20 13.72 -2.35 -13.28
N SER A 21 12.42 -2.10 -13.02
CA SER A 21 11.83 -0.76 -13.20
C SER A 21 12.47 0.30 -12.31
N ILE A 22 12.98 -0.10 -11.15
CA ILE A 22 13.69 0.79 -10.22
C ILE A 22 15.12 1.02 -10.70
N ALA A 23 15.81 -0.03 -11.14
CA ALA A 23 17.19 0.07 -11.65
C ALA A 23 17.30 0.88 -12.95
N GLU A 24 16.24 0.90 -13.76
CA GLU A 24 16.15 1.67 -15.01
C GLU A 24 15.64 3.11 -14.81
N ASN A 25 15.57 3.61 -13.57
CA ASN A 25 15.20 4.99 -13.28
C ASN A 25 16.28 5.97 -13.75
N ASP A 26 15.82 7.14 -14.21
CA ASP A 26 16.70 8.27 -14.59
C ASP A 26 17.22 8.98 -13.31
N PHE A 27 18.02 8.24 -12.52
CA PHE A 27 18.58 8.72 -11.27
C PHE A 27 19.96 8.08 -11.00
N ASP A 28 20.86 8.84 -10.41
CA ASP A 28 22.23 8.41 -10.13
C ASP A 28 22.24 7.19 -9.19
N ALA A 29 22.80 6.06 -9.68
CA ALA A 29 22.84 4.80 -8.93
C ALA A 29 23.62 4.90 -7.60
N SER A 30 24.53 5.86 -7.45
CA SER A 30 25.26 6.10 -6.20
C SER A 30 24.40 6.77 -5.10
N LYS A 31 23.24 7.30 -5.47
CA LYS A 31 22.34 8.05 -4.55
C LYS A 31 21.22 7.22 -3.98
N TYR A 32 21.11 5.94 -4.33
CA TYR A 32 20.12 5.04 -3.77
C TYR A 32 20.63 3.62 -3.60
N GLU A 33 19.95 2.87 -2.81
CA GLU A 33 20.07 1.42 -2.70
C GLU A 33 18.72 0.76 -2.92
N ILE A 34 18.74 -0.50 -3.34
CA ILE A 34 17.56 -1.38 -3.39
C ILE A 34 17.76 -2.47 -2.34
N LEU A 35 16.84 -2.54 -1.38
CA LEU A 35 16.82 -3.53 -0.32
C LEU A 35 15.57 -4.39 -0.47
N VAL A 36 15.74 -5.67 -0.79
CA VAL A 36 14.67 -6.66 -0.75
C VAL A 36 14.64 -7.32 0.61
N VAL A 37 13.48 -7.31 1.25
CA VAL A 37 13.23 -8.09 2.47
C VAL A 37 12.40 -9.30 2.08
N ASN A 38 13.06 -10.45 1.96
CA ASN A 38 12.41 -11.73 1.69
C ASN A 38 11.77 -12.27 2.97
N ASN A 39 10.44 -12.20 3.05
CA ASN A 39 9.69 -12.63 4.23
C ASN A 39 9.35 -14.11 4.16
N ASN A 40 10.40 -14.95 4.14
CA ASN A 40 10.29 -16.40 4.20
C ASN A 40 9.57 -17.02 2.97
N SER A 41 9.92 -16.57 1.76
CA SER A 41 9.38 -17.14 0.51
C SER A 41 9.78 -18.60 0.34
N THR A 42 8.86 -19.39 -0.18
CA THR A 42 9.01 -20.84 -0.46
C THR A 42 9.06 -21.15 -1.95
N ASP A 43 8.81 -20.16 -2.80
CA ASP A 43 8.98 -20.23 -4.25
C ASP A 43 10.38 -19.71 -4.65
N ASP A 44 10.67 -19.62 -5.96
CA ASP A 44 11.96 -19.15 -6.46
C ASP A 44 12.10 -17.60 -6.49
N THR A 45 11.44 -16.90 -5.57
CA THR A 45 11.60 -15.43 -5.41
C THR A 45 13.06 -15.04 -5.21
N GLU A 46 13.80 -15.81 -4.40
CA GLU A 46 15.20 -15.55 -4.14
C GLU A 46 16.09 -15.77 -5.37
N GLY A 47 15.79 -16.79 -6.21
CA GLY A 47 16.46 -17.01 -7.49
C GLY A 47 16.31 -15.81 -8.43
N GLU A 48 15.11 -15.22 -8.51
CA GLU A 48 14.88 -14.01 -9.30
C GLU A 48 15.64 -12.78 -8.75
N CYS A 49 15.77 -12.66 -7.43
CA CYS A 49 16.58 -11.61 -6.82
C CYS A 49 18.07 -11.79 -7.14
N ARG A 50 18.60 -13.03 -7.09
CA ARG A 50 19.99 -13.33 -7.49
C ARG A 50 20.23 -13.01 -8.97
N ARG A 51 19.29 -13.38 -9.85
CA ARG A 51 19.35 -13.04 -11.28
C ARG A 51 19.44 -11.55 -11.49
N PHE A 52 18.57 -10.77 -10.81
CA PHE A 52 18.62 -9.31 -10.88
C PHE A 52 19.98 -8.75 -10.44
N GLY A 53 20.56 -9.22 -9.33
CA GLY A 53 21.86 -8.76 -8.87
C GLY A 53 22.99 -9.05 -9.88
N SER A 54 22.89 -10.15 -10.65
CA SER A 54 23.83 -10.47 -11.73
C SER A 54 23.64 -9.59 -12.96
N ASP A 55 22.38 -9.27 -13.31
CA ASP A 55 22.04 -8.47 -14.49
C ASP A 55 22.33 -6.97 -14.29
N TYR A 56 22.28 -6.48 -13.02
CA TYR A 56 22.47 -5.07 -12.65
C TYR A 56 23.57 -4.88 -11.59
N PRO A 57 24.82 -5.28 -11.87
CA PRO A 57 25.92 -5.23 -10.89
C PRO A 57 26.32 -3.82 -10.44
N GLN A 58 25.91 -2.79 -11.19
CA GLN A 58 26.14 -1.37 -10.86
C GLN A 58 25.20 -0.82 -9.78
N ILE A 59 24.14 -1.54 -9.46
CA ILE A 59 23.15 -1.10 -8.45
C ILE A 59 23.60 -1.56 -7.07
N ASN A 60 23.55 -0.67 -6.08
CA ASN A 60 23.71 -1.04 -4.67
C ASN A 60 22.49 -1.85 -4.23
N PHE A 61 22.56 -3.17 -4.42
CA PHE A 61 21.48 -4.12 -4.22
C PHE A 61 21.80 -5.09 -3.11
N SER A 62 20.82 -5.33 -2.23
CA SER A 62 20.94 -6.32 -1.15
C SER A 62 19.62 -7.04 -0.90
N VAL A 63 19.73 -8.27 -0.40
CA VAL A 63 18.58 -9.08 0.04
C VAL A 63 18.82 -9.48 1.49
N CYS A 64 17.86 -9.25 2.37
CA CYS A 64 17.86 -9.80 3.72
C CYS A 64 16.62 -10.69 3.92
N CYS A 65 16.72 -11.61 4.88
CA CYS A 65 15.62 -12.51 5.23
C CYS A 65 14.95 -12.03 6.52
N GLU A 66 13.61 -12.04 6.53
CA GLU A 66 12.79 -11.87 7.74
C GLU A 66 11.99 -13.16 7.98
N THR A 67 12.33 -13.85 9.07
CA THR A 67 11.76 -15.16 9.41
C THR A 67 10.38 -15.08 10.06
N SER A 68 10.06 -13.97 10.71
CA SER A 68 8.73 -13.72 11.27
C SER A 68 7.76 -13.39 10.14
N GLN A 69 6.82 -14.30 9.88
CA GLN A 69 5.87 -14.13 8.77
C GLN A 69 4.93 -12.95 8.97
N GLY A 70 4.92 -11.99 8.05
CA GLY A 70 3.99 -10.85 8.03
C GLY A 70 4.61 -9.58 7.46
N LEU A 71 3.79 -8.80 6.73
CA LEU A 71 4.23 -7.60 6.03
C LEU A 71 4.82 -6.54 6.98
N SER A 72 4.25 -6.38 8.18
CA SER A 72 4.76 -5.44 9.19
C SER A 72 6.15 -5.84 9.69
N TYR A 73 6.43 -7.12 9.87
CA TYR A 73 7.76 -7.60 10.24
C TYR A 73 8.77 -7.29 9.12
N ALA A 74 8.40 -7.61 7.87
CA ALA A 74 9.26 -7.31 6.72
C ALA A 74 9.53 -5.80 6.56
N ARG A 75 8.52 -4.95 6.74
CA ARG A 75 8.70 -3.50 6.70
C ARG A 75 9.60 -2.99 7.82
N ASN A 76 9.44 -3.52 9.04
CA ASN A 76 10.28 -3.16 10.18
C ASN A 76 11.74 -3.61 9.96
N ARG A 77 11.96 -4.80 9.41
CA ARG A 77 13.29 -5.25 9.02
C ARG A 77 13.90 -4.32 7.96
N GLY A 78 13.09 -3.86 7.02
CA GLY A 78 13.51 -2.86 6.04
C GLY A 78 13.96 -1.54 6.65
N ILE A 79 13.30 -1.05 7.74
CA ILE A 79 13.74 0.13 8.48
C ILE A 79 15.12 -0.08 9.11
N GLU A 80 15.37 -1.28 9.64
CA GLU A 80 16.62 -1.63 10.34
C GLU A 80 17.81 -1.74 9.38
N GLU A 81 17.63 -2.40 8.24
CA GLU A 81 18.68 -2.70 7.29
C GLU A 81 18.98 -1.56 6.32
N ALA A 82 18.00 -0.71 6.03
CA ALA A 82 18.16 0.42 5.11
C ALA A 82 19.22 1.42 5.62
N LYS A 83 19.95 2.06 4.71
CA LYS A 83 21.04 3.00 5.01
C LYS A 83 20.67 4.45 4.71
N GLY A 84 19.68 4.68 3.85
CA GLY A 84 19.26 6.02 3.42
C GLY A 84 18.43 6.77 4.47
N ASP A 85 18.39 8.09 4.34
CA ASP A 85 17.61 9.00 5.19
C ASP A 85 16.14 9.05 4.76
N ILE A 86 15.87 8.69 3.52
CA ILE A 86 14.53 8.57 2.95
C ILE A 86 14.26 7.11 2.65
N LEU A 87 13.27 6.52 3.29
CA LEU A 87 12.82 5.15 3.10
C LEU A 87 11.64 5.12 2.14
N VAL A 88 11.81 4.44 1.01
CA VAL A 88 10.80 4.36 -0.08
C VAL A 88 10.29 2.94 -0.15
N TYR A 89 9.01 2.73 0.15
CA TYR A 89 8.38 1.42 0.03
C TYR A 89 7.69 1.29 -1.33
N VAL A 90 8.01 0.20 -2.03
CA VAL A 90 7.43 -0.19 -3.31
C VAL A 90 6.91 -1.63 -3.18
N ASP A 91 5.66 -1.88 -3.59
CA ASP A 91 5.09 -3.23 -3.60
C ASP A 91 5.79 -4.11 -4.66
N ASP A 92 6.01 -5.38 -4.34
CA ASP A 92 6.75 -6.36 -5.15
C ASP A 92 6.02 -6.80 -6.43
N ASP A 93 4.73 -6.48 -6.56
CA ASP A 93 3.88 -6.70 -7.74
C ASP A 93 3.57 -5.38 -8.49
N ALA A 94 4.54 -4.46 -8.49
CA ALA A 94 4.41 -3.16 -9.14
C ALA A 94 5.66 -2.78 -9.94
N THR A 95 5.51 -1.80 -10.84
CA THR A 95 6.60 -1.12 -11.53
C THR A 95 6.46 0.39 -11.35
N VAL A 96 7.54 1.14 -11.52
CA VAL A 96 7.56 2.59 -11.33
C VAL A 96 7.91 3.33 -12.62
N ASN A 97 7.51 4.62 -12.73
CA ASN A 97 7.91 5.44 -13.86
C ASN A 97 9.40 5.84 -13.80
N ARG A 98 9.97 6.27 -14.91
CA ARG A 98 11.42 6.55 -15.03
C ARG A 98 11.92 7.66 -14.11
N GLU A 99 11.09 8.65 -13.84
CA GLU A 99 11.41 9.79 -12.99
C GLU A 99 11.06 9.57 -11.50
N TYR A 100 10.71 8.34 -11.11
CA TYR A 100 10.20 8.04 -9.78
C TYR A 100 11.16 8.45 -8.67
N LEU A 101 12.42 8.01 -8.73
CA LEU A 101 13.43 8.30 -7.72
C LEU A 101 13.85 9.78 -7.73
N SER A 102 14.04 10.37 -8.90
CA SER A 102 14.38 11.79 -9.02
C SER A 102 13.25 12.69 -8.51
N THR A 103 11.98 12.32 -8.74
CA THR A 103 10.81 13.01 -8.18
C THR A 103 10.85 13.01 -6.65
N ILE A 104 11.14 11.86 -6.04
CA ILE A 104 11.19 11.74 -4.57
C ILE A 104 12.35 12.57 -4.00
N ALA A 105 13.56 12.42 -4.57
CA ALA A 105 14.75 13.14 -4.11
C ALA A 105 14.55 14.65 -4.16
N GLN A 106 14.16 15.19 -5.32
CA GLN A 106 13.90 16.62 -5.51
C GLN A 106 12.78 17.15 -4.60
N PHE A 107 11.76 16.32 -4.34
CA PHE A 107 10.69 16.71 -3.44
C PHE A 107 11.19 16.90 -2.01
N PHE A 108 11.90 15.94 -1.43
CA PHE A 108 12.39 16.04 -0.06
C PHE A 108 13.48 17.10 0.11
N ASP A 109 14.23 17.43 -0.95
CA ASP A 109 15.15 18.55 -0.95
C ASP A 109 14.41 19.89 -0.95
N ARG A 110 13.34 20.00 -1.75
CA ARG A 110 12.54 21.23 -1.87
C ARG A 110 11.64 21.49 -0.65
N TYR A 111 11.17 20.41 0.01
CA TYR A 111 10.27 20.48 1.16
C TYR A 111 10.92 19.83 2.39
N PRO A 112 11.84 20.56 3.07
CA PRO A 112 12.59 20.00 4.20
C PRO A 112 11.71 19.66 5.41
N ASP A 113 10.53 20.27 5.53
CA ASP A 113 9.51 19.97 6.54
C ASP A 113 8.68 18.73 6.25
N ALA A 114 8.67 18.24 5.01
CA ALA A 114 7.92 17.07 4.63
C ALA A 114 8.45 15.82 5.34
N MET A 115 7.57 15.10 6.03
CA MET A 115 7.92 13.90 6.79
C MET A 115 7.57 12.61 6.04
N ALA A 116 6.58 12.66 5.18
CA ALA A 116 6.26 11.57 4.26
C ALA A 116 5.61 12.08 2.98
N ALA A 117 5.70 11.27 1.95
CA ALA A 117 5.02 11.48 0.67
C ALA A 117 4.54 10.15 0.10
N GLY A 118 3.60 10.22 -0.82
CA GLY A 118 3.22 9.10 -1.66
C GLY A 118 2.62 9.59 -2.95
N GLY A 119 2.49 8.71 -3.93
CA GLY A 119 2.17 9.10 -5.27
C GLY A 119 0.93 8.43 -5.85
N ALA A 120 0.76 8.63 -7.16
CA ALA A 120 -0.29 8.01 -7.93
C ALA A 120 -0.06 6.49 -8.08
N ILE A 121 -1.15 5.73 -8.10
CA ILE A 121 -1.13 4.29 -8.35
C ILE A 121 -2.16 3.99 -9.43
N TYR A 122 -1.69 3.43 -10.53
CA TYR A 122 -2.53 3.01 -11.64
C TYR A 122 -2.51 1.49 -11.79
N PRO A 123 -3.68 0.84 -11.91
CA PRO A 123 -3.74 -0.60 -12.10
C PRO A 123 -3.32 -1.01 -13.50
N VAL A 124 -2.57 -2.09 -13.60
CA VAL A 124 -2.26 -2.81 -14.83
C VAL A 124 -2.88 -4.20 -14.70
N TYR A 125 -3.99 -4.43 -15.39
CA TYR A 125 -4.68 -5.70 -15.30
C TYR A 125 -3.99 -6.77 -16.19
N GLU A 126 -3.77 -7.97 -15.64
CA GLU A 126 -3.32 -9.14 -16.45
C GLU A 126 -4.45 -9.65 -17.38
N THR A 127 -5.69 -9.31 -17.06
CA THR A 127 -6.88 -9.62 -17.84
C THR A 127 -7.72 -8.35 -18.01
N GLU A 128 -8.92 -8.45 -18.55
CA GLU A 128 -9.82 -7.29 -18.63
C GLU A 128 -10.35 -6.85 -17.26
N GLU A 129 -10.59 -5.53 -17.13
CA GLU A 129 -11.28 -4.99 -15.96
C GLU A 129 -12.70 -5.56 -15.85
N PRO A 130 -13.10 -6.17 -14.71
CA PRO A 130 -14.42 -6.77 -14.60
C PRO A 130 -15.56 -5.74 -14.71
N LYS A 131 -16.68 -6.11 -15.32
CA LYS A 131 -17.87 -5.24 -15.49
C LYS A 131 -18.41 -4.70 -14.15
N TRP A 132 -18.27 -5.46 -13.07
CA TRP A 132 -18.68 -5.05 -11.72
C TRP A 132 -17.75 -4.01 -11.08
N MET A 133 -16.55 -3.76 -11.66
CA MET A 133 -15.63 -2.78 -11.12
C MET A 133 -16.23 -1.37 -11.24
N SER A 134 -16.13 -0.61 -10.18
CA SER A 134 -16.61 0.77 -10.11
C SER A 134 -15.55 1.66 -9.46
N LYS A 135 -15.67 2.97 -9.60
CA LYS A 135 -14.78 3.89 -8.89
C LYS A 135 -14.75 3.68 -7.37
N TYR A 136 -15.81 3.10 -6.79
CA TYR A 136 -15.92 2.83 -5.35
C TYR A 136 -15.27 1.51 -4.91
N THR A 137 -15.03 0.58 -5.85
CA THR A 137 -14.42 -0.73 -5.58
C THR A 137 -13.01 -0.84 -6.15
N ARG A 138 -12.64 0.02 -7.09
CA ARG A 138 -11.32 0.02 -7.74
C ARG A 138 -10.20 0.23 -6.72
N GLU A 139 -10.27 1.26 -5.90
CA GLU A 139 -9.24 1.53 -4.87
C GLU A 139 -9.02 0.33 -3.95
N LEU A 140 -10.09 -0.37 -3.56
CA LEU A 140 -10.00 -1.53 -2.66
C LEU A 140 -9.21 -2.70 -3.24
N ILE A 141 -9.40 -2.97 -4.55
CA ILE A 141 -8.81 -4.13 -5.23
C ILE A 141 -7.44 -3.80 -5.80
N THR A 142 -7.28 -2.60 -6.33
CA THR A 142 -6.12 -2.22 -7.14
C THR A 142 -5.19 -1.24 -6.44
N ALA A 143 -5.53 -0.78 -5.25
CA ALA A 143 -4.87 0.32 -4.56
C ALA A 143 -4.83 1.63 -5.40
N TYR A 144 -5.71 1.75 -6.41
CA TYR A 144 -5.79 2.94 -7.27
C TYR A 144 -5.78 4.22 -6.44
N LYS A 145 -4.88 5.13 -6.80
CA LYS A 145 -4.72 6.41 -6.12
C LYS A 145 -4.41 7.49 -7.16
N ASP A 146 -5.25 8.51 -7.22
CA ASP A 146 -5.01 9.69 -8.03
C ASP A 146 -5.71 10.88 -7.34
N GLU A 147 -4.92 11.79 -6.79
CA GLU A 147 -5.39 13.01 -6.10
C GLU A 147 -5.21 14.26 -6.99
N GLY A 148 -5.01 14.06 -8.30
CA GLY A 148 -4.85 15.11 -9.29
C GLY A 148 -3.41 15.46 -9.63
N ARG A 149 -3.23 16.60 -10.34
CA ARG A 149 -1.96 16.96 -10.99
C ARG A 149 -1.04 17.86 -10.18
N ARG A 150 -1.39 18.18 -8.94
CA ARG A 150 -0.61 19.11 -8.09
C ARG A 150 -0.08 18.38 -6.87
N VAL A 151 1.09 18.81 -6.41
CA VAL A 151 1.59 18.45 -5.09
C VAL A 151 0.64 19.05 -4.05
N ILE A 152 0.08 18.22 -3.17
CA ILE A 152 -0.85 18.65 -2.12
C ILE A 152 -0.48 18.07 -0.76
N ARG A 153 -0.67 18.83 0.31
CA ARG A 153 -0.62 18.31 1.67
C ARG A 153 -1.85 17.45 1.95
N MET A 154 -1.63 16.21 2.38
CA MET A 154 -2.70 15.27 2.68
C MET A 154 -3.24 15.48 4.10
N THR A 155 -4.43 16.05 4.20
CA THR A 155 -5.12 16.35 5.46
C THR A 155 -6.35 15.47 5.66
N GLY A 156 -6.94 15.52 6.84
CA GLY A 156 -8.15 14.74 7.17
C GLY A 156 -7.90 13.23 7.10
N SER A 157 -8.69 12.50 6.36
CA SER A 157 -8.60 11.04 6.21
C SER A 157 -7.70 10.58 5.06
N ARG A 158 -7.12 11.51 4.25
CA ARG A 158 -6.25 11.19 3.12
C ARG A 158 -4.85 10.81 3.60
N PHE A 159 -4.28 9.75 3.06
CA PHE A 159 -2.90 9.29 3.29
C PHE A 159 -2.41 8.49 2.08
N PRO A 160 -1.08 8.34 1.90
CA PRO A 160 -0.51 7.48 0.85
C PRO A 160 -0.90 6.01 1.00
N SER A 161 -0.76 5.24 -0.07
CA SER A 161 -0.77 3.78 0.01
C SER A 161 0.61 3.30 0.49
N GLY A 162 0.62 2.28 1.36
CA GLY A 162 1.86 1.74 1.91
C GLY A 162 2.81 1.12 0.88
N GLY A 163 2.31 0.73 -0.30
CA GLY A 163 3.11 0.21 -1.41
C GLY A 163 3.62 1.30 -2.38
N ASN A 164 3.31 2.57 -2.13
CA ASN A 164 3.84 3.73 -2.86
C ASN A 164 4.01 4.90 -1.90
N ALA A 165 4.94 4.76 -0.95
CA ALA A 165 5.16 5.72 0.12
C ALA A 165 6.64 5.92 0.41
N ALA A 166 7.02 7.18 0.65
CA ALA A 166 8.36 7.58 1.05
C ALA A 166 8.27 8.30 2.41
N TYR A 167 9.23 8.02 3.29
CA TYR A 167 9.26 8.54 4.65
C TYR A 167 10.66 9.08 4.98
N ARG A 168 10.76 10.20 5.70
CA ARG A 168 12.00 10.47 6.45
C ARG A 168 12.16 9.39 7.51
N ARG A 169 13.35 8.80 7.60
CA ARG A 169 13.65 7.72 8.57
C ARG A 169 13.28 8.10 10.01
N GLU A 170 13.59 9.33 10.38
CA GLU A 170 13.36 9.86 11.73
C GLU A 170 11.91 9.82 12.23
N ILE A 171 10.93 9.65 11.32
CA ILE A 171 9.53 9.52 11.75
C ILE A 171 9.33 8.28 12.63
N PHE A 172 10.06 7.19 12.34
CA PHE A 172 9.90 5.94 13.05
C PHE A 172 10.42 5.97 14.49
N ASP A 173 11.29 6.93 14.83
CA ASP A 173 11.71 7.19 16.19
C ASP A 173 10.60 7.91 17.00
N ARG A 174 9.71 8.64 16.33
CA ARG A 174 8.66 9.45 16.94
C ARG A 174 7.28 8.77 16.95
N VAL A 175 6.93 8.05 15.87
CA VAL A 175 5.60 7.42 15.73
C VAL A 175 5.63 5.93 16.05
N GLY A 176 6.82 5.33 16.20
CA GLY A 176 7.00 3.89 16.31
C GLY A 176 6.99 3.19 14.95
N ARG A 177 7.15 1.90 14.98
CA ARG A 177 7.24 1.02 13.80
C ARG A 177 5.87 0.52 13.36
N PHE A 178 5.84 -0.26 12.26
CA PHE A 178 4.61 -0.93 11.81
C PHE A 178 4.19 -2.01 12.82
N ASP A 179 2.92 -1.96 13.22
CA ASP A 179 2.36 -2.90 14.20
C ASP A 179 2.24 -4.31 13.61
N PRO A 180 2.91 -5.34 14.17
CA PRO A 180 2.80 -6.72 13.70
C PRO A 180 1.41 -7.35 13.85
N ALA A 181 0.52 -6.80 14.69
CA ALA A 181 -0.87 -7.22 14.74
C ALA A 181 -1.69 -6.81 13.52
N LEU A 182 -1.16 -5.85 12.74
CA LEU A 182 -1.70 -5.37 11.49
C LEU A 182 -0.79 -5.81 10.32
N GLY A 183 -1.29 -5.69 9.08
CA GLY A 183 -0.56 -6.11 7.88
C GLY A 183 -0.86 -7.54 7.45
N ARG A 184 -0.61 -7.83 6.19
CA ARG A 184 -0.85 -9.15 5.58
C ARG A 184 0.06 -10.21 6.21
N ARG A 185 -0.50 -11.41 6.47
CA ARG A 185 0.23 -12.54 7.01
C ARG A 185 -0.22 -13.82 6.30
N GLY A 186 0.61 -14.39 5.44
CA GLY A 186 0.24 -15.53 4.61
C GLY A 186 -1.06 -15.27 3.84
N ASN A 187 -2.09 -16.07 4.08
CA ASN A 187 -3.41 -15.93 3.45
C ASN A 187 -4.35 -14.94 4.17
N LEU A 188 -3.93 -14.36 5.30
CA LEU A 188 -4.72 -13.38 6.03
C LEU A 188 -4.53 -12.00 5.40
N LEU A 189 -5.64 -11.43 4.92
CA LEU A 189 -5.68 -10.11 4.28
C LEU A 189 -5.90 -8.97 5.29
N ILE A 190 -5.39 -9.11 6.52
CA ILE A 190 -5.39 -8.03 7.51
C ILE A 190 -4.51 -6.91 6.96
N SER A 191 -4.92 -5.66 7.14
CA SER A 191 -4.25 -4.47 6.63
C SER A 191 -4.39 -3.32 7.62
N GLY A 192 -3.75 -2.20 7.33
CA GLY A 192 -3.90 -0.97 8.11
C GLY A 192 -2.67 -0.62 8.95
N GLU A 193 -1.57 -1.33 8.77
CA GLU A 193 -0.28 -1.05 9.41
C GLU A 193 0.25 0.33 8.99
N GLU A 194 0.24 0.63 7.68
CA GLU A 194 0.60 1.94 7.15
C GLU A 194 -0.37 3.04 7.59
N LYS A 195 -1.65 2.72 7.62
CA LYS A 195 -2.70 3.63 8.07
C LYS A 195 -2.52 4.02 9.54
N ALA A 196 -2.10 3.08 10.39
CA ALA A 196 -1.80 3.35 11.80
C ALA A 196 -0.63 4.32 11.93
N VAL A 197 0.45 4.13 11.16
CA VAL A 197 1.60 5.02 11.10
C VAL A 197 1.17 6.42 10.65
N PHE A 198 0.43 6.55 9.54
CA PHE A 198 -0.03 7.85 9.05
C PHE A 198 -0.96 8.57 10.03
N TYR A 199 -1.82 7.87 10.75
CA TYR A 199 -2.63 8.49 11.79
C TYR A 199 -1.80 8.96 12.99
N SER A 200 -0.73 8.23 13.36
CA SER A 200 0.21 8.67 14.40
C SER A 200 0.97 9.90 13.96
N MET A 201 1.44 9.96 12.70
CA MET A 201 2.04 11.15 12.11
C MET A 201 1.11 12.36 12.16
N LYS A 202 -0.16 12.19 11.78
CA LYS A 202 -1.16 13.27 11.80
C LYS A 202 -1.46 13.78 13.21
N ARG A 203 -1.45 12.91 14.23
CA ARG A 203 -1.61 13.35 15.63
C ARG A 203 -0.44 14.20 16.12
N LEU A 204 0.74 14.03 15.52
CA LEU A 204 1.94 14.82 15.79
C LEU A 204 2.11 15.98 14.79
N ASP A 205 1.06 16.29 13.99
CA ASP A 205 1.02 17.35 12.97
C ASP A 205 2.16 17.26 11.93
N MET A 206 2.68 16.06 11.69
CA MET A 206 3.73 15.80 10.70
C MET A 206 3.20 15.97 9.29
N PRO A 207 3.86 16.77 8.41
CA PRO A 207 3.40 17.00 7.05
C PRO A 207 3.54 15.74 6.18
N ILE A 208 2.43 15.37 5.52
CA ILE A 208 2.34 14.25 4.56
C ILE A 208 1.87 14.82 3.24
N TYR A 209 2.49 14.43 2.13
CA TYR A 209 2.20 14.98 0.81
C TYR A 209 1.83 13.91 -0.22
N TYR A 210 1.08 14.34 -1.23
CA TYR A 210 0.85 13.60 -2.46
C TYR A 210 1.68 14.19 -3.58
N LEU A 211 2.39 13.33 -4.32
CA LEU A 211 3.25 13.69 -5.45
C LEU A 211 2.67 13.06 -6.73
N PRO A 212 2.09 13.84 -7.66
CA PRO A 212 1.49 13.30 -8.87
C PRO A 212 2.48 12.57 -9.80
N SER A 213 3.76 12.98 -9.79
CA SER A 213 4.81 12.39 -10.64
C SER A 213 5.51 11.17 -10.02
N MET A 214 5.21 10.84 -8.76
CA MET A 214 5.63 9.59 -8.10
C MET A 214 4.65 8.50 -8.49
N ILE A 215 4.81 7.94 -9.72
CA ILE A 215 3.83 7.03 -10.31
C ILE A 215 4.26 5.58 -10.14
N LEU A 216 3.32 4.77 -9.65
CA LEU A 216 3.45 3.32 -9.52
C LEU A 216 2.35 2.63 -10.33
N TYR A 217 2.72 1.61 -11.10
CA TYR A 217 1.85 0.74 -11.88
C TYR A 217 1.70 -0.60 -11.16
N HIS A 218 0.54 -0.83 -10.54
CA HIS A 218 0.27 -2.03 -9.73
C HIS A 218 -0.34 -3.14 -10.60
N ILE A 219 0.31 -4.28 -10.69
CA ILE A 219 -0.13 -5.44 -11.47
C ILE A 219 -1.27 -6.14 -10.75
N ILE A 220 -2.39 -6.31 -11.45
CA ILE A 220 -3.61 -6.92 -10.91
C ILE A 220 -3.83 -8.29 -11.56
N PRO A 221 -3.44 -9.38 -10.88
CA PRO A 221 -3.66 -10.73 -11.40
C PRO A 221 -5.15 -11.10 -11.37
N GLN A 222 -5.54 -12.01 -12.26
CA GLN A 222 -6.91 -12.52 -12.34
C GLN A 222 -7.43 -13.03 -10.99
N SER A 223 -6.57 -13.63 -10.17
CA SER A 223 -6.92 -14.14 -8.85
C SER A 223 -7.48 -13.07 -7.90
N LYS A 224 -7.01 -11.81 -8.01
CA LYS A 224 -7.53 -10.66 -7.22
C LYS A 224 -8.92 -10.20 -7.72
N LEU A 225 -9.36 -10.60 -8.91
CA LEU A 225 -10.62 -10.19 -9.54
C LEU A 225 -11.77 -11.18 -9.27
N THR A 226 -11.53 -12.25 -8.51
CA THR A 226 -12.54 -13.26 -8.16
C THR A 226 -13.50 -12.76 -7.09
N LYS A 227 -14.73 -13.33 -7.07
CA LYS A 227 -15.71 -13.06 -6.01
C LYS A 227 -15.17 -13.44 -4.63
N GLN A 228 -14.51 -14.58 -4.54
CA GLN A 228 -13.95 -15.08 -3.28
C GLN A 228 -12.88 -14.13 -2.71
N TYR A 229 -11.96 -13.66 -3.56
CA TYR A 229 -10.94 -12.70 -3.13
C TYR A 229 -11.59 -11.39 -2.63
N PHE A 230 -12.58 -10.87 -3.38
CA PHE A 230 -13.31 -9.67 -3.00
C PHE A 230 -13.98 -9.82 -1.64
N ASP A 231 -14.68 -10.94 -1.41
CA ASP A 231 -15.40 -11.18 -0.16
C ASP A 231 -14.42 -11.32 1.01
N ASN A 232 -13.32 -12.04 0.84
CA ASN A 232 -12.27 -12.19 1.86
C ASN A 232 -11.59 -10.86 2.18
N LEU A 233 -11.23 -10.09 1.16
CA LEU A 233 -10.60 -8.77 1.33
C LEU A 233 -11.52 -7.82 2.11
N THR A 234 -12.77 -7.71 1.70
CA THR A 234 -13.72 -6.77 2.31
C THR A 234 -14.11 -7.15 3.73
N LEU A 235 -14.19 -8.45 4.05
CA LEU A 235 -14.34 -8.95 5.40
C LEU A 235 -13.11 -8.61 6.26
N SER A 236 -11.91 -8.82 5.71
CA SER A 236 -10.65 -8.53 6.39
C SER A 236 -10.46 -7.03 6.67
N ILE A 237 -10.92 -6.14 5.79
CA ILE A 237 -10.96 -4.69 6.04
C ILE A 237 -11.76 -4.38 7.32
N GLY A 238 -12.93 -5.00 7.48
CA GLY A 238 -13.73 -4.84 8.69
C GLY A 238 -13.01 -5.32 9.95
N ARG A 239 -12.39 -6.50 9.89
CA ARG A 239 -11.59 -7.07 10.98
C ARG A 239 -10.40 -6.20 11.35
N SER A 240 -9.68 -5.69 10.36
CA SER A 240 -8.55 -4.77 10.55
C SER A 240 -8.97 -3.48 11.24
N GLU A 241 -10.08 -2.87 10.81
CA GLU A 241 -10.63 -1.66 11.43
C GLU A 241 -11.07 -1.92 12.89
N ARG A 242 -11.64 -3.10 13.18
CA ARG A 242 -11.95 -3.52 14.55
C ARG A 242 -10.69 -3.58 15.42
N LEU A 243 -9.67 -4.32 14.99
CA LEU A 243 -8.40 -4.44 15.71
C LEU A 243 -7.78 -3.07 15.94
N ARG A 244 -7.60 -2.30 14.88
CA ARG A 244 -6.98 -0.98 14.93
C ARG A 244 -7.71 0.00 15.85
N THR A 245 -9.05 0.01 15.84
CA THR A 245 -9.80 0.98 16.66
C THR A 245 -9.90 0.54 18.11
N LEU A 246 -10.00 -0.77 18.38
CA LEU A 246 -9.97 -1.31 19.74
C LEU A 246 -8.60 -1.17 20.39
N SER A 247 -7.48 -1.26 19.64
CA SER A 247 -6.14 -1.01 20.21
C SER A 247 -5.95 0.43 20.70
N VAL A 248 -6.73 1.37 20.17
CA VAL A 248 -6.72 2.76 20.66
C VAL A 248 -7.66 2.93 21.86
N SER A 249 -8.96 2.64 21.70
CA SER A 249 -9.94 2.63 22.81
C SER A 249 -11.30 2.13 22.36
N LYS A 250 -12.14 1.68 23.33
CA LYS A 250 -13.58 1.35 23.09
C LYS A 250 -14.37 2.54 22.54
N ALA A 251 -14.04 3.77 22.94
CA ALA A 251 -14.69 4.97 22.45
C ALA A 251 -14.38 5.23 20.97
N VAL A 252 -13.13 5.01 20.52
CA VAL A 252 -12.75 5.10 19.11
C VAL A 252 -13.46 4.03 18.28
N PHE A 253 -13.59 2.82 18.80
CA PHE A 253 -14.38 1.77 18.16
C PHE A 253 -15.85 2.14 18.04
N GLY A 254 -16.47 2.69 19.10
CA GLY A 254 -17.85 3.19 19.06
C GLY A 254 -18.07 4.25 17.97
N LYS A 255 -17.19 5.24 17.88
CA LYS A 255 -17.20 6.24 16.79
C LYS A 255 -17.10 5.58 15.40
N ARG A 256 -16.29 4.52 15.27
CA ARG A 256 -16.16 3.78 14.01
C ARG A 256 -17.46 3.05 13.65
N LEU A 257 -18.19 2.49 14.62
CA LEU A 257 -19.51 1.87 14.38
C LEU A 257 -20.54 2.89 13.92
N VAL A 258 -20.61 4.06 14.55
CA VAL A 258 -21.50 5.16 14.11
C VAL A 258 -21.18 5.56 12.67
N ALA A 259 -19.89 5.75 12.35
CA ALA A 259 -19.46 6.06 11.00
C ALA A 259 -19.85 4.95 9.99
N GLU A 260 -19.87 3.67 10.40
CA GLU A 260 -20.34 2.58 9.56
C GLU A 260 -21.82 2.68 9.24
N GLY A 261 -22.66 3.08 10.21
CA GLY A 261 -24.10 3.37 9.98
C GLY A 261 -24.30 4.47 8.93
N ILE A 262 -23.55 5.57 9.03
CA ILE A 262 -23.61 6.66 8.03
C ILE A 262 -23.20 6.14 6.63
N LYS A 263 -22.16 5.31 6.55
CA LYS A 263 -21.70 4.71 5.28
C LYS A 263 -22.75 3.77 4.69
N TRP A 264 -23.60 3.14 5.49
CA TRP A 264 -24.73 2.36 4.98
C TRP A 264 -25.74 3.23 4.26
N ILE A 265 -26.11 4.39 4.81
CA ILE A 265 -27.02 5.35 4.16
C ILE A 265 -26.44 5.75 2.79
N ALA A 266 -25.17 6.15 2.74
CA ALA A 266 -24.50 6.49 1.49
C ALA A 266 -24.48 5.30 0.50
N THR A 267 -24.29 4.07 0.97
CA THR A 267 -24.28 2.87 0.13
C THR A 267 -25.66 2.61 -0.50
N ILE A 268 -26.73 2.82 0.25
CA ILE A 268 -28.12 2.67 -0.25
C ILE A 268 -28.38 3.68 -1.38
N ILE A 269 -28.05 4.95 -1.15
CA ILE A 269 -28.24 6.02 -2.14
C ILE A 269 -27.46 5.74 -3.41
N LEU A 270 -26.18 5.36 -3.27
CA LEU A 270 -25.32 5.00 -4.41
C LEU A 270 -25.82 3.76 -5.15
N GLY A 271 -26.30 2.75 -4.41
CA GLY A 271 -26.85 1.51 -4.98
C GLY A 271 -28.08 1.79 -5.83
N ILE A 272 -29.00 2.60 -5.34
CA ILE A 272 -30.19 3.05 -6.11
C ILE A 272 -29.74 3.79 -7.38
N GLY A 273 -28.80 4.74 -7.26
CA GLY A 273 -28.29 5.52 -8.39
C GLY A 273 -27.60 4.65 -9.46
N LEU A 274 -26.86 3.60 -9.06
CA LEU A 274 -26.24 2.65 -9.99
C LEU A 274 -27.26 1.74 -10.67
N THR A 275 -28.29 1.32 -9.96
CA THR A 275 -29.39 0.50 -10.53
C THR A 275 -30.17 1.28 -11.57
N LEU A 276 -30.51 2.55 -11.27
CA LEU A 276 -31.16 3.45 -12.23
C LEU A 276 -30.32 3.73 -13.48
N ARG A 277 -28.99 3.65 -13.36
CA ARG A 277 -28.03 3.77 -14.50
C ARG A 277 -27.74 2.45 -15.19
N LEU A 278 -28.61 1.44 -15.07
CA LEU A 278 -28.47 0.12 -15.67
C LEU A 278 -27.13 -0.58 -15.33
N SER A 279 -26.64 -0.40 -14.12
CA SER A 279 -25.41 -1.02 -13.63
C SER A 279 -25.64 -1.87 -12.35
N PRO A 280 -26.54 -2.88 -12.38
CA PRO A 280 -26.94 -3.62 -11.19
C PRO A 280 -25.77 -4.43 -10.59
N GLU A 281 -24.84 -4.92 -11.43
CA GLU A 281 -23.66 -5.64 -10.95
C GLU A 281 -22.75 -4.76 -10.07
N LYS A 282 -22.59 -3.47 -10.43
CA LYS A 282 -21.84 -2.50 -9.63
C LYS A 282 -22.57 -2.20 -8.32
N ALA A 283 -23.90 -2.06 -8.36
CA ALA A 283 -24.73 -1.87 -7.17
C ALA A 283 -24.60 -3.07 -6.21
N ALA A 284 -24.77 -4.30 -6.71
CA ALA A 284 -24.61 -5.52 -5.91
C ALA A 284 -23.24 -5.60 -5.22
N LYS A 285 -22.16 -5.21 -5.92
CA LYS A 285 -20.79 -5.21 -5.35
C LYS A 285 -20.60 -4.20 -4.23
N ILE A 286 -21.14 -2.97 -4.33
CA ILE A 286 -21.01 -2.01 -3.22
C ILE A 286 -21.84 -2.42 -2.00
N PHE A 287 -23.00 -3.08 -2.17
CA PHE A 287 -23.74 -3.68 -1.06
C PHE A 287 -22.98 -4.84 -0.42
N ALA A 288 -22.40 -5.76 -1.23
CA ALA A 288 -21.56 -6.85 -0.73
C ALA A 288 -20.36 -6.31 0.05
N PHE A 289 -19.66 -5.30 -0.47
CA PHE A 289 -18.58 -4.61 0.22
C PHE A 289 -19.02 -4.12 1.60
N ARG A 290 -20.11 -3.34 1.68
CA ARG A 290 -20.58 -2.77 2.94
C ARG A 290 -20.94 -3.84 3.95
N ARG A 291 -21.72 -4.85 3.51
CA ARG A 291 -22.11 -6.01 4.33
C ARG A 291 -20.88 -6.73 4.92
N ASN A 292 -19.89 -7.04 4.09
CA ASN A 292 -18.70 -7.78 4.52
C ASN A 292 -17.86 -6.96 5.51
N VAL A 293 -17.66 -5.66 5.25
CA VAL A 293 -16.96 -4.77 6.19
C VAL A 293 -17.69 -4.71 7.53
N THR A 294 -19.00 -4.58 7.52
CA THR A 294 -19.80 -4.56 8.77
C THR A 294 -19.68 -5.88 9.53
N ARG A 295 -19.75 -7.03 8.84
CA ARG A 295 -19.53 -8.36 9.47
C ARG A 295 -18.15 -8.45 10.12
N GLY A 296 -17.10 -8.09 9.40
CA GLY A 296 -15.75 -8.08 9.94
C GLY A 296 -15.57 -7.14 11.13
N LEU A 297 -16.21 -5.96 11.09
CA LEU A 297 -16.18 -4.98 12.17
C LEU A 297 -16.91 -5.51 13.44
N LEU A 298 -17.96 -6.31 13.28
CA LEU A 298 -18.70 -6.93 14.37
C LEU A 298 -18.05 -8.21 14.90
N GLY A 299 -17.05 -8.75 14.20
CA GLY A 299 -16.29 -9.94 14.63
C GLY A 299 -16.80 -11.27 14.06
N HIS A 300 -17.58 -11.23 12.97
CA HIS A 300 -18.12 -12.42 12.29
C HIS A 300 -17.26 -12.84 11.11
#